data_139f9fca59ce00a06d92733278549f9d
#
_entry.id   139f9fca59ce00a06d92733278549f9d
#
_cell.length_a   1.000
_cell.length_b   1.000
_cell.length_c   1.000
_cell.angle_alpha   90.00
_cell.angle_beta   90.00
_cell.angle_gamma   90.00
#
_symmetry.space_group_name_H-M   'P 1'
#
loop_
_entity.id
_entity.type
_entity.pdbx_description
1 polymer ?
#
loop_
_entity_poly.entity_id
_entity_poly.type
_entity_poly.pdbx_seq_one_letter_code
_entity_poly.pdbx_strand_id
1 'polypeptide(L)'
;MSLPTPNLDDLRFQRDLVDEARRRIIRYCPEWTDYNLSDPGITLIELFAWMTELLVYRLNRVPERNYLKFLEMIGTRLQPASSARAEVTFYLSVPFPITPEDETVVTIPQGLEIATRPTEEEGEITYTLDERLLLAAPRLVQVRHGEGHADFHKNYLPRLGIEIFYPFNRPRPQEGDTFYLGFDETQDIAGYILRLAFECEETQAVGVRREDPPLVWEASLGDGRWEEVAPSTRRGEKDSTGGLNNPQGALTLYLPLALRPDQVHGRSAYWLRCHLERHREEQGMYTESPRIKAITAYVLGGTTWATHGVIVRGESLGVGAGEPGLSFHLQHAPVLSPQPDETVEVEEQREGELVFVPWQAVPDFADSTRYDRHFTLDEATGEISFGPAIRQPDGTVRQYGRVPEAGRKIRFSSY
;
A
#
# COMPACT_ATOMS: atom_id res chain seq x y z
N MET A 1 -5.22 -31.96 4.82
CA MET A 1 -4.58 -33.07 5.54
C MET A 1 -3.18 -32.62 5.89
N SER A 2 -2.89 -32.32 7.16
CA SER A 2 -1.52 -32.09 7.60
C SER A 2 -0.80 -33.43 7.73
N LEU A 3 0.29 -33.61 7.01
CA LEU A 3 1.17 -34.77 7.22
C LEU A 3 1.71 -34.69 8.65
N PRO A 4 1.67 -35.81 9.43
CA PRO A 4 2.23 -35.81 10.77
C PRO A 4 3.73 -35.58 10.67
N THR A 5 4.21 -34.49 11.22
CA THR A 5 5.64 -34.25 11.40
C THR A 5 6.15 -35.13 12.55
N PRO A 6 7.25 -35.85 12.39
CA PRO A 6 7.89 -36.52 13.50
C PRO A 6 8.33 -35.44 14.50
N ASN A 7 7.69 -35.41 15.64
CA ASN A 7 8.06 -34.52 16.72
C ASN A 7 8.94 -35.27 17.71
N LEU A 8 10.24 -35.00 17.67
CA LEU A 8 11.22 -35.52 18.61
C LEU A 8 11.51 -34.53 19.74
N ASP A 9 10.71 -33.45 19.86
CA ASP A 9 10.91 -32.37 20.85
C ASP A 9 10.68 -32.79 22.30
N ASP A 10 10.10 -34.00 22.50
CA ASP A 10 9.89 -34.54 23.84
C ASP A 10 11.18 -35.09 24.48
N LEU A 11 12.24 -35.30 23.70
CA LEU A 11 13.53 -35.79 24.22
C LEU A 11 14.41 -34.61 24.65
N ARG A 12 14.30 -34.25 25.94
CA ARG A 12 15.11 -33.16 26.52
C ARG A 12 16.33 -33.69 27.26
N PHE A 13 17.43 -32.92 27.14
CA PHE A 13 18.74 -33.25 27.68
C PHE A 13 18.72 -33.77 29.11
N GLN A 14 18.31 -32.98 30.10
CA GLN A 14 18.37 -33.42 31.49
C GLN A 14 17.23 -34.36 31.86
N ARG A 15 16.02 -34.07 31.52
CA ARG A 15 14.84 -34.81 31.97
C ARG A 15 14.74 -36.17 31.36
N ASP A 16 15.06 -36.32 30.07
CA ASP A 16 14.76 -37.55 29.35
C ASP A 16 16.03 -38.34 29.02
N LEU A 17 17.07 -37.72 28.52
CA LEU A 17 18.27 -38.39 28.07
C LEU A 17 19.20 -38.78 29.24
N VAL A 18 19.49 -37.84 30.13
CA VAL A 18 20.37 -38.07 31.27
C VAL A 18 19.72 -39.02 32.31
N ASP A 19 18.44 -38.78 32.60
CA ASP A 19 17.73 -39.63 33.59
C ASP A 19 17.53 -41.06 33.08
N GLU A 20 17.25 -41.25 31.79
CA GLU A 20 17.16 -42.60 31.21
C GLU A 20 18.52 -43.29 31.20
N ALA A 21 19.59 -42.59 30.87
CA ALA A 21 20.93 -43.11 30.93
C ALA A 21 21.29 -43.55 32.36
N ARG A 22 20.98 -42.71 33.37
CA ARG A 22 21.20 -43.07 34.80
C ARG A 22 20.44 -44.31 35.23
N ARG A 23 19.17 -44.49 34.82
CA ARG A 23 18.37 -45.67 35.11
C ARG A 23 18.99 -46.96 34.50
N ARG A 24 19.63 -46.81 33.35
CA ARG A 24 20.28 -47.96 32.67
C ARG A 24 21.58 -48.36 33.30
N ILE A 25 22.32 -47.49 34.00
CA ILE A 25 23.56 -47.83 34.68
C ILE A 25 23.37 -49.01 35.64
N ILE A 26 22.32 -49.02 36.44
CA ILE A 26 22.02 -50.06 37.42
C ILE A 26 21.94 -51.43 36.76
N ARG A 27 21.50 -51.49 35.51
CA ARG A 27 21.34 -52.75 34.77
C ARG A 27 22.61 -53.18 34.04
N TYR A 28 23.37 -52.22 33.48
CA TYR A 28 24.50 -52.53 32.61
C TYR A 28 25.87 -52.41 33.29
N CYS A 29 25.96 -51.63 34.37
CA CYS A 29 27.16 -51.40 35.15
C CYS A 29 26.82 -51.34 36.65
N PRO A 30 26.38 -52.48 37.27
CA PRO A 30 25.93 -52.48 38.67
C PRO A 30 27.03 -52.13 39.67
N GLU A 31 28.29 -52.21 39.24
CA GLU A 31 29.46 -51.85 40.04
C GLU A 31 29.70 -50.39 40.18
N TRP A 32 29.03 -49.54 39.31
CA TRP A 32 29.13 -48.12 39.34
C TRP A 32 28.08 -47.53 40.30
N THR A 33 28.55 -47.08 41.44
CA THR A 33 27.70 -46.62 42.57
C THR A 33 27.78 -45.13 42.82
N ASP A 34 28.69 -44.38 42.17
CA ASP A 34 28.82 -42.95 42.31
C ASP A 34 28.05 -42.23 41.20
N TYR A 35 26.99 -41.51 41.57
CA TYR A 35 26.12 -40.76 40.66
C TYR A 35 26.25 -39.23 40.84
N ASN A 36 27.33 -38.78 41.48
CA ASN A 36 27.59 -37.37 41.70
C ASN A 36 27.91 -36.67 40.39
N LEU A 37 27.56 -35.38 40.28
CA LEU A 37 27.89 -34.54 39.13
C LEU A 37 29.39 -34.36 38.92
N SER A 38 30.22 -34.63 39.94
CA SER A 38 31.67 -34.59 39.86
C SER A 38 32.29 -35.90 39.33
N ASP A 39 31.48 -36.93 39.12
CA ASP A 39 31.97 -38.21 38.56
C ASP A 39 32.23 -38.05 37.05
N PRO A 40 33.41 -38.44 36.54
CA PRO A 40 33.73 -38.32 35.12
C PRO A 40 32.76 -39.09 34.19
N GLY A 41 32.20 -40.21 34.68
CA GLY A 41 31.22 -40.98 33.91
C GLY A 41 29.89 -40.26 33.77
N ILE A 42 29.43 -39.61 34.83
CA ILE A 42 28.24 -38.76 34.76
C ILE A 42 28.44 -37.58 33.80
N THR A 43 29.61 -36.94 33.83
CA THR A 43 29.98 -35.89 32.89
C THR A 43 29.95 -36.37 31.43
N LEU A 44 30.43 -37.60 31.17
CA LEU A 44 30.35 -38.20 29.82
C LEU A 44 28.90 -38.47 29.39
N ILE A 45 28.04 -38.94 30.27
CA ILE A 45 26.63 -39.17 30.01
C ILE A 45 25.97 -37.83 29.62
N GLU A 46 26.24 -36.77 30.36
CA GLU A 46 25.70 -35.43 30.08
C GLU A 46 26.22 -34.91 28.74
N LEU A 47 27.50 -35.11 28.42
CA LEU A 47 28.05 -34.70 27.12
C LEU A 47 27.37 -35.43 25.95
N PHE A 48 27.20 -36.77 26.06
CA PHE A 48 26.51 -37.53 25.01
C PHE A 48 25.03 -37.18 24.91
N ALA A 49 24.35 -36.92 26.02
CA ALA A 49 22.97 -36.48 26.04
C ALA A 49 22.82 -35.09 25.32
N TRP A 50 23.71 -34.14 25.61
CA TRP A 50 23.76 -32.85 24.92
C TRP A 50 24.02 -33.00 23.42
N MET A 51 24.97 -33.81 23.01
CA MET A 51 25.22 -34.11 21.60
C MET A 51 23.98 -34.71 20.91
N THR A 52 23.27 -35.60 21.61
CA THR A 52 22.04 -36.24 21.11
C THR A 52 20.93 -35.22 20.94
N GLU A 53 20.73 -34.35 21.92
CA GLU A 53 19.74 -33.24 21.82
C GLU A 53 20.03 -32.34 20.61
N LEU A 54 21.28 -32.03 20.34
CA LEU A 54 21.70 -31.22 19.19
C LEU A 54 21.40 -31.91 17.84
N LEU A 55 21.57 -33.26 17.79
CA LEU A 55 21.19 -34.06 16.63
C LEU A 55 19.68 -34.12 16.43
N VAL A 56 18.91 -34.31 17.50
CA VAL A 56 17.44 -34.31 17.49
C VAL A 56 16.91 -32.95 17.00
N TYR A 57 17.45 -31.86 17.49
CA TYR A 57 17.12 -30.51 17.03
C TYR A 57 17.33 -30.34 15.52
N ARG A 58 18.46 -30.83 15.00
CA ARG A 58 18.73 -30.78 13.54
C ARG A 58 17.77 -31.67 12.75
N LEU A 59 17.44 -32.87 13.25
CA LEU A 59 16.50 -33.77 12.60
C LEU A 59 15.10 -33.22 12.53
N ASN A 60 14.64 -32.48 13.54
CA ASN A 60 13.34 -31.86 13.56
C ASN A 60 13.19 -30.71 12.51
N ARG A 61 14.30 -30.14 12.06
CA ARG A 61 14.31 -29.13 11.01
C ARG A 61 14.32 -29.66 9.57
N VAL A 62 14.62 -30.95 9.38
CA VAL A 62 14.64 -31.56 8.05
C VAL A 62 13.27 -31.54 7.36
N PRO A 63 12.14 -31.83 8.05
CA PRO A 63 10.82 -31.78 7.43
C PRO A 63 10.48 -30.39 6.88
N GLU A 64 10.77 -29.31 7.62
CA GLU A 64 10.50 -27.93 7.17
C GLU A 64 11.22 -27.62 5.86
N ARG A 65 12.50 -27.96 5.77
CA ARG A 65 13.28 -27.78 4.53
C ARG A 65 12.75 -28.60 3.38
N ASN A 66 12.29 -29.84 3.64
CA ASN A 66 11.68 -30.68 2.63
C ASN A 66 10.36 -30.09 2.12
N TYR A 67 9.51 -29.53 2.99
CA TYR A 67 8.29 -28.85 2.59
C TYR A 67 8.60 -27.66 1.69
N LEU A 68 9.55 -26.81 2.05
CA LEU A 68 9.97 -25.69 1.21
C LEU A 68 10.45 -26.17 -0.16
N LYS A 69 11.29 -27.21 -0.21
CA LYS A 69 11.78 -27.77 -1.48
C LYS A 69 10.66 -28.38 -2.33
N PHE A 70 9.69 -29.08 -1.74
CA PHE A 70 8.53 -29.57 -2.47
C PHE A 70 7.65 -28.44 -3.01
N LEU A 71 7.45 -27.36 -2.24
CA LEU A 71 6.71 -26.19 -2.69
C LEU A 71 7.42 -25.52 -3.86
N GLU A 72 8.74 -25.35 -3.79
CA GLU A 72 9.54 -24.82 -4.90
C GLU A 72 9.43 -25.70 -6.16
N MET A 73 9.43 -27.03 -6.02
CA MET A 73 9.28 -27.96 -7.16
C MET A 73 7.93 -27.86 -7.87
N ILE A 74 6.87 -27.48 -7.16
CA ILE A 74 5.54 -27.22 -7.77
C ILE A 74 5.33 -25.77 -8.18
N GLY A 75 6.40 -24.94 -8.15
CA GLY A 75 6.38 -23.55 -8.57
C GLY A 75 5.83 -22.57 -7.55
N THR A 76 5.56 -23.03 -6.32
CA THR A 76 5.15 -22.14 -5.22
C THR A 76 6.39 -21.58 -4.54
N ARG A 77 6.48 -20.25 -4.46
CA ARG A 77 7.59 -19.57 -3.77
C ARG A 77 7.10 -18.99 -2.45
N LEU A 78 8.01 -18.77 -1.53
CA LEU A 78 7.74 -17.97 -0.34
C LEU A 78 7.33 -16.57 -0.79
N GLN A 79 6.29 -16.04 -0.16
CA GLN A 79 5.90 -14.67 -0.41
C GLN A 79 7.00 -13.74 0.10
N PRO A 80 7.51 -12.83 -0.74
CA PRO A 80 8.53 -11.87 -0.32
C PRO A 80 7.98 -10.94 0.76
N ALA A 81 8.87 -10.29 1.47
CA ALA A 81 8.49 -9.24 2.40
C ALA A 81 7.73 -8.14 1.65
N SER A 82 6.61 -7.68 2.21
CA SER A 82 5.87 -6.54 1.69
C SER A 82 5.96 -5.40 2.69
N SER A 83 6.21 -4.20 2.19
CA SER A 83 6.21 -3.01 3.03
C SER A 83 4.81 -2.63 3.47
N ALA A 84 4.70 -2.03 4.65
CA ALA A 84 3.47 -1.42 5.10
C ALA A 84 3.11 -0.25 4.19
N ARG A 85 1.84 -0.14 3.84
CA ARG A 85 1.30 0.95 3.03
C ARG A 85 0.22 1.68 3.82
N ALA A 86 0.26 2.99 3.81
CA ALA A 86 -0.66 3.84 4.55
C ALA A 86 -1.15 5.01 3.72
N GLU A 87 -2.37 5.45 4.00
CA GLU A 87 -2.89 6.70 3.48
C GLU A 87 -2.34 7.87 4.29
N VAL A 88 -1.74 8.84 3.60
CA VAL A 88 -1.19 10.04 4.22
C VAL A 88 -1.92 11.27 3.73
N THR A 89 -2.39 12.07 4.67
CA THR A 89 -3.19 13.25 4.40
C THR A 89 -2.38 14.52 4.63
N PHE A 90 -2.28 15.35 3.60
CA PHE A 90 -1.67 16.67 3.63
C PHE A 90 -2.74 17.75 3.72
N TYR A 91 -2.53 18.71 4.60
CA TYR A 91 -3.44 19.86 4.77
C TYR A 91 -2.76 21.13 4.29
N LEU A 92 -3.49 21.93 3.56
CA LEU A 92 -3.04 23.29 3.24
C LEU A 92 -3.08 24.15 4.51
N SER A 93 -2.07 24.96 4.72
CA SER A 93 -1.98 25.84 5.92
C SER A 93 -3.00 26.99 5.89
N VAL A 94 -3.43 27.35 4.69
CA VAL A 94 -4.54 28.31 4.46
C VAL A 94 -5.51 27.65 3.49
N PRO A 95 -6.82 27.59 3.80
CA PRO A 95 -7.79 27.17 2.80
C PRO A 95 -7.72 28.20 1.67
N PHE A 96 -7.21 27.80 0.52
CA PHE A 96 -7.27 28.61 -0.66
C PHE A 96 -8.72 28.65 -1.14
N PRO A 97 -9.39 29.77 -1.09
CA PRO A 97 -10.50 30.01 -1.99
C PRO A 97 -9.88 30.22 -3.38
N ILE A 98 -9.41 29.13 -4.01
CA ILE A 98 -8.97 29.24 -5.38
C ILE A 98 -10.25 29.34 -6.18
N THR A 99 -10.52 30.54 -6.69
CA THR A 99 -11.56 30.72 -7.69
C THR A 99 -11.17 29.96 -8.95
N PRO A 100 -12.10 29.57 -9.80
CA PRO A 100 -11.79 28.94 -11.09
C PRO A 100 -10.82 29.72 -11.97
N GLU A 101 -10.56 30.96 -11.65
CA GLU A 101 -9.68 31.92 -12.35
C GLU A 101 -8.23 31.82 -11.83
N ASP A 102 -8.01 31.25 -10.67
CA ASP A 102 -6.66 31.07 -10.08
C ASP A 102 -6.04 29.75 -10.54
N GLU A 103 -5.00 29.82 -11.36
CA GLU A 103 -4.23 28.64 -11.81
C GLU A 103 -3.22 28.12 -10.77
N THR A 104 -3.43 28.37 -9.49
CA THR A 104 -2.51 27.95 -8.44
C THR A 104 -2.60 26.45 -8.24
N VAL A 105 -1.48 25.75 -8.45
CA VAL A 105 -1.35 24.32 -8.21
C VAL A 105 -0.30 24.07 -7.14
N VAL A 106 -0.66 23.38 -6.07
CA VAL A 106 0.27 22.90 -5.07
C VAL A 106 0.67 21.47 -5.42
N THR A 107 1.96 21.25 -5.60
CA THR A 107 2.49 19.93 -5.96
C THR A 107 3.28 19.35 -4.79
N ILE A 108 2.90 18.16 -4.36
CA ILE A 108 3.66 17.33 -3.45
C ILE A 108 4.32 16.24 -4.30
N PRO A 109 5.67 16.21 -4.38
CA PRO A 109 6.35 15.33 -5.30
C PRO A 109 6.26 13.86 -4.87
N GLN A 110 6.24 12.95 -5.84
CA GLN A 110 6.49 11.53 -5.64
C GLN A 110 7.88 11.34 -5.00
N GLY A 111 8.01 10.33 -4.15
CA GLY A 111 9.27 10.04 -3.46
C GLY A 111 9.59 11.00 -2.31
N LEU A 112 8.64 11.87 -1.91
CA LEU A 112 8.79 12.67 -0.69
C LEU A 112 8.79 11.73 0.52
N GLU A 113 9.82 11.84 1.32
CA GLU A 113 9.93 11.09 2.57
C GLU A 113 9.19 11.83 3.69
N ILE A 114 8.40 11.06 4.42
CA ILE A 114 7.66 11.51 5.60
C ILE A 114 7.92 10.53 6.73
N ALA A 115 7.96 11.02 7.94
CA ALA A 115 8.26 10.18 9.09
C ALA A 115 7.24 10.32 10.20
N THR A 116 7.06 9.24 10.95
CA THR A 116 6.30 9.28 12.19
C THR A 116 7.07 10.06 13.26
N ARG A 117 6.37 10.61 14.23
CA ARG A 117 7.05 11.17 15.40
C ARG A 117 7.63 10.01 16.22
N PRO A 118 8.91 10.07 16.60
CA PRO A 118 9.50 9.04 17.45
C PRO A 118 8.78 8.99 18.79
N THR A 119 8.58 7.79 19.33
CA THR A 119 8.06 7.51 20.66
C THR A 119 9.18 6.98 21.56
N GLU A 120 8.92 6.79 22.86
CA GLU A 120 9.92 6.20 23.77
C GLU A 120 10.22 4.72 23.44
N GLU A 121 9.29 4.02 22.78
CA GLU A 121 9.40 2.60 22.48
C GLU A 121 9.82 2.34 21.03
N GLU A 122 9.48 3.26 20.12
CA GLU A 122 9.74 3.09 18.69
C GLU A 122 10.43 4.33 18.12
N GLY A 123 11.45 4.10 17.29
CA GLY A 123 12.13 5.14 16.55
C GLY A 123 11.25 5.76 15.47
N GLU A 124 11.82 6.64 14.71
CA GLU A 124 11.20 7.25 13.54
C GLU A 124 10.99 6.21 12.44
N ILE A 125 9.75 6.09 11.93
CA ILE A 125 9.40 5.21 10.81
C ILE A 125 9.17 6.08 9.59
N THR A 126 9.99 5.86 8.55
CA THR A 126 9.95 6.64 7.32
C THR A 126 9.05 5.97 6.29
N TYR A 127 8.20 6.77 5.66
CA TYR A 127 7.38 6.40 4.51
C TYR A 127 7.73 7.28 3.33
N THR A 128 7.67 6.72 2.14
CA THR A 128 7.90 7.43 0.87
C THR A 128 6.60 7.49 0.08
N LEU A 129 6.26 8.67 -0.47
CA LEU A 129 5.06 8.83 -1.27
C LEU A 129 5.16 8.04 -2.58
N ASP A 130 4.13 7.22 -2.84
CA ASP A 130 4.05 6.37 -4.04
C ASP A 130 3.83 7.18 -5.30
N GLU A 131 3.03 8.27 -5.22
CA GLU A 131 2.65 9.09 -6.35
C GLU A 131 2.71 10.57 -5.98
N ARG A 132 2.84 11.43 -7.00
CA ARG A 132 2.73 12.87 -6.81
C ARG A 132 1.29 13.23 -6.46
N LEU A 133 1.08 14.14 -5.52
CA LEU A 133 -0.22 14.71 -5.22
C LEU A 133 -0.28 16.14 -5.75
N LEU A 134 -1.26 16.41 -6.64
CA LEU A 134 -1.55 17.73 -7.19
C LEU A 134 -2.81 18.27 -6.54
N LEU A 135 -2.73 19.43 -5.92
CA LEU A 135 -3.88 20.12 -5.34
C LEU A 135 -4.14 21.42 -6.13
N ALA A 136 -5.28 21.48 -6.76
CA ALA A 136 -5.73 22.66 -7.50
C ALA A 136 -7.20 22.93 -7.19
N ALA A 137 -7.71 24.09 -7.53
CA ALA A 137 -9.12 24.43 -7.33
C ALA A 137 -10.03 23.41 -8.02
N PRO A 138 -10.94 22.75 -7.28
CA PRO A 138 -11.86 21.80 -7.89
C PRO A 138 -12.84 22.53 -8.79
N ARG A 139 -12.82 22.19 -10.07
CA ARG A 139 -13.63 22.86 -11.08
C ARG A 139 -14.99 22.17 -11.19
N LEU A 140 -16.02 22.74 -10.56
CA LEU A 140 -17.41 22.30 -10.71
C LEU A 140 -17.90 22.64 -12.13
N VAL A 141 -18.40 21.65 -12.88
CA VAL A 141 -18.86 21.78 -14.26
C VAL A 141 -20.32 21.38 -14.45
N GLN A 142 -20.91 20.64 -13.53
CA GLN A 142 -22.29 20.18 -13.59
C GLN A 142 -22.97 20.29 -12.23
N VAL A 143 -24.23 20.73 -12.24
CA VAL A 143 -25.18 20.63 -11.13
C VAL A 143 -26.47 20.07 -11.71
N ARG A 144 -26.93 18.90 -11.28
CA ARG A 144 -28.04 18.19 -11.90
C ARG A 144 -28.96 17.54 -10.86
N HIS A 145 -30.19 17.29 -11.26
CA HIS A 145 -31.14 16.46 -10.51
C HIS A 145 -30.95 14.97 -10.83
N GLY A 146 -31.50 14.10 -9.98
CA GLY A 146 -31.64 12.68 -10.22
C GLY A 146 -32.68 12.34 -11.28
N GLU A 147 -32.68 11.08 -11.74
CA GLU A 147 -33.55 10.60 -12.84
C GLU A 147 -35.06 10.74 -12.55
N GLY A 148 -35.49 10.71 -11.31
CA GLY A 148 -36.89 10.91 -10.92
C GLY A 148 -37.39 12.35 -11.11
N HIS A 149 -36.52 13.28 -11.50
CA HIS A 149 -36.88 14.68 -11.68
C HIS A 149 -37.13 15.04 -13.16
N ALA A 150 -38.19 15.78 -13.47
CA ALA A 150 -38.55 16.13 -14.85
C ALA A 150 -37.43 16.84 -15.61
N ASP A 151 -36.62 17.60 -14.90
CA ASP A 151 -35.51 18.39 -15.44
C ASP A 151 -34.11 17.75 -15.23
N PHE A 152 -34.04 16.43 -15.01
CA PHE A 152 -32.77 15.74 -14.73
C PHE A 152 -31.69 15.94 -15.82
N HIS A 153 -32.11 16.22 -17.05
CA HIS A 153 -31.18 16.45 -18.18
C HIS A 153 -30.54 17.84 -18.16
N LYS A 154 -31.06 18.77 -17.36
CA LYS A 154 -30.57 20.17 -17.33
C LYS A 154 -29.32 20.29 -16.43
N ASN A 155 -28.36 21.12 -16.89
CA ASN A 155 -27.29 21.61 -16.05
C ASN A 155 -27.70 22.96 -15.45
N TYR A 156 -27.78 23.01 -14.13
CA TYR A 156 -28.17 24.21 -13.39
C TYR A 156 -26.99 25.13 -13.05
N LEU A 157 -25.75 24.66 -13.18
CA LEU A 157 -24.57 25.44 -12.82
C LEU A 157 -24.53 26.82 -13.44
N PRO A 158 -24.79 27.03 -14.77
CA PRO A 158 -24.79 28.38 -15.37
C PRO A 158 -25.91 29.28 -14.90
N ARG A 159 -26.87 28.73 -14.17
CA ARG A 159 -28.07 29.44 -13.67
C ARG A 159 -27.99 29.76 -12.19
N LEU A 160 -27.04 29.18 -11.47
CA LEU A 160 -26.82 29.49 -10.07
C LEU A 160 -26.52 30.98 -9.90
N GLY A 161 -27.10 31.56 -8.87
CA GLY A 161 -27.03 33.02 -8.65
C GLY A 161 -28.10 33.82 -9.39
N ILE A 162 -28.72 33.30 -10.47
CA ILE A 162 -29.83 33.91 -11.21
C ILE A 162 -31.16 33.25 -10.86
N GLU A 163 -31.14 31.89 -10.85
CA GLU A 163 -32.29 31.04 -10.49
C GLU A 163 -31.96 30.23 -9.24
N ILE A 164 -32.98 29.98 -8.44
CA ILE A 164 -32.84 29.12 -7.27
C ILE A 164 -32.84 27.66 -7.73
N PHE A 165 -31.84 26.91 -7.29
CA PHE A 165 -31.78 25.45 -7.48
C PHE A 165 -32.47 24.75 -6.33
N TYR A 166 -33.42 23.87 -6.65
CA TYR A 166 -34.12 23.01 -5.69
C TYR A 166 -33.60 21.57 -5.81
N PRO A 167 -32.76 21.12 -4.91
CA PRO A 167 -32.08 19.83 -5.08
C PRO A 167 -33.00 18.61 -5.10
N PHE A 168 -34.20 18.73 -4.51
CA PHE A 168 -35.17 17.66 -4.39
C PHE A 168 -36.51 18.00 -5.04
N ASN A 169 -37.35 16.97 -5.21
CA ASN A 169 -38.65 17.12 -5.86
C ASN A 169 -39.57 18.20 -5.23
N ARG A 170 -40.38 18.76 -6.06
CA ARG A 170 -41.40 19.76 -5.65
C ARG A 170 -42.78 19.25 -6.02
N PRO A 171 -43.80 19.54 -5.23
CA PRO A 171 -43.80 20.40 -4.03
C PRO A 171 -43.31 19.74 -2.74
N ARG A 172 -43.14 18.42 -2.73
CA ARG A 172 -42.71 17.69 -1.54
C ARG A 172 -41.57 16.73 -1.87
N PRO A 173 -40.40 16.87 -1.20
CA PRO A 173 -39.31 15.92 -1.30
C PRO A 173 -39.70 14.50 -0.87
N GLN A 174 -39.14 13.51 -1.54
CA GLN A 174 -39.36 12.08 -1.27
C GLN A 174 -38.03 11.37 -1.01
N GLU A 175 -38.09 10.30 -0.27
CA GLU A 175 -36.95 9.42 -0.05
C GLU A 175 -36.43 8.88 -1.39
N GLY A 176 -35.13 8.94 -1.61
CA GLY A 176 -34.50 8.64 -2.91
C GLY A 176 -34.29 9.84 -3.85
N ASP A 177 -34.91 11.00 -3.56
CA ASP A 177 -34.61 12.21 -4.32
C ASP A 177 -33.13 12.53 -4.27
N THR A 178 -32.52 12.82 -5.41
CA THR A 178 -31.08 12.93 -5.57
C THR A 178 -30.70 14.15 -6.38
N PHE A 179 -29.56 14.77 -6.06
CA PHE A 179 -28.89 15.71 -6.94
C PHE A 179 -27.41 15.37 -7.07
N TYR A 180 -26.80 15.82 -8.16
CA TYR A 180 -25.43 15.52 -8.55
C TYR A 180 -24.59 16.77 -8.71
N LEU A 181 -23.35 16.70 -8.25
CA LEU A 181 -22.30 17.68 -8.48
C LEU A 181 -21.21 16.99 -9.31
N GLY A 182 -20.97 17.50 -10.52
CA GLY A 182 -19.95 16.97 -11.42
C GLY A 182 -18.75 17.89 -11.51
N PHE A 183 -17.56 17.36 -11.27
CA PHE A 183 -16.29 18.06 -11.40
C PHE A 183 -15.57 17.66 -12.69
N ASP A 184 -14.74 18.56 -13.21
CA ASP A 184 -14.03 18.40 -14.47
C ASP A 184 -13.18 17.11 -14.48
N GLU A 185 -13.42 16.23 -15.47
CA GLU A 185 -12.69 14.98 -15.64
C GLU A 185 -11.20 15.14 -15.96
N THR A 186 -10.81 16.34 -16.45
CA THR A 186 -9.41 16.65 -16.77
C THR A 186 -8.56 16.93 -15.55
N GLN A 187 -9.19 17.12 -14.39
CA GLN A 187 -8.54 17.38 -13.12
C GLN A 187 -8.83 16.23 -12.15
N ASP A 188 -7.82 15.43 -11.83
CA ASP A 188 -7.97 14.39 -10.82
C ASP A 188 -8.18 15.00 -9.44
N ILE A 189 -9.33 14.71 -8.84
CA ILE A 189 -9.70 15.13 -7.49
C ILE A 189 -9.78 13.95 -6.49
N ALA A 190 -9.34 12.76 -6.89
CA ALA A 190 -9.30 11.62 -5.99
C ALA A 190 -8.44 11.94 -4.76
N GLY A 191 -8.91 11.54 -3.60
CA GLY A 191 -8.24 11.82 -2.33
C GLY A 191 -8.32 13.27 -1.84
N TYR A 192 -8.98 14.19 -2.55
CA TYR A 192 -9.11 15.59 -2.08
C TYR A 192 -9.89 15.69 -0.78
N ILE A 193 -9.47 16.63 0.06
CA ILE A 193 -10.29 17.15 1.16
C ILE A 193 -11.07 18.31 0.60
N LEU A 194 -12.30 18.03 0.20
CA LEU A 194 -13.18 18.96 -0.49
C LEU A 194 -14.11 19.66 0.50
N ARG A 195 -14.09 20.98 0.51
CA ARG A 195 -15.08 21.77 1.23
C ARG A 195 -16.10 22.31 0.26
N LEU A 196 -17.37 21.98 0.47
CA LEU A 196 -18.50 22.49 -0.28
C LEU A 196 -19.19 23.57 0.56
N ALA A 197 -19.23 24.78 0.06
CA ALA A 197 -19.98 25.91 0.64
C ALA A 197 -21.27 26.14 -0.14
N PHE A 198 -22.36 26.22 0.58
CA PHE A 198 -23.69 26.46 0.03
C PHE A 198 -24.23 27.79 0.51
N GLU A 199 -24.70 28.59 -0.44
CA GLU A 199 -25.51 29.74 -0.13
C GLU A 199 -26.99 29.40 -0.36
N CYS A 200 -27.77 29.35 0.72
CA CYS A 200 -29.17 28.94 0.70
C CYS A 200 -30.10 30.05 1.13
N GLU A 201 -31.36 30.00 0.69
CA GLU A 201 -32.42 30.82 1.31
C GLU A 201 -32.94 30.10 2.53
N GLU A 202 -33.01 30.79 3.64
CA GLU A 202 -33.59 30.23 4.87
C GLU A 202 -35.10 30.01 4.69
N THR A 203 -35.53 28.76 4.89
CA THR A 203 -36.93 28.35 4.86
C THR A 203 -37.41 28.00 6.27
N GLN A 204 -38.62 28.47 6.63
CA GLN A 204 -39.13 28.30 8.00
C GLN A 204 -39.64 26.88 8.34
N ALA A 205 -39.95 26.08 7.34
CA ALA A 205 -40.61 24.80 7.54
C ALA A 205 -39.80 23.65 6.94
N VAL A 206 -38.75 23.22 7.60
CA VAL A 206 -37.89 22.21 7.03
C VAL A 206 -38.23 20.80 7.46
N GLY A 207 -38.93 20.63 8.60
CA GLY A 207 -39.27 19.28 9.11
C GLY A 207 -38.07 18.40 9.50
N VAL A 208 -36.85 18.97 9.42
CA VAL A 208 -35.58 18.29 9.59
C VAL A 208 -34.79 18.91 10.74
N ARG A 209 -34.12 18.11 11.54
CA ARG A 209 -33.19 18.61 12.54
C ARG A 209 -31.90 19.06 11.84
N ARG A 210 -31.42 20.27 12.14
CA ARG A 210 -30.23 20.86 11.49
C ARG A 210 -28.94 20.05 11.74
N GLU A 211 -28.88 19.34 12.86
CA GLU A 211 -27.73 18.52 13.27
C GLU A 211 -27.78 17.10 12.74
N ASP A 212 -28.93 16.67 12.21
CA ASP A 212 -29.17 15.29 11.77
C ASP A 212 -30.09 15.27 10.54
N PRO A 213 -29.68 15.88 9.43
CA PRO A 213 -30.47 15.88 8.21
C PRO A 213 -30.45 14.50 7.54
N PRO A 214 -31.57 14.05 6.90
CA PRO A 214 -31.63 12.78 6.17
C PRO A 214 -30.92 12.87 4.82
N LEU A 215 -29.64 13.23 4.83
CA LEU A 215 -28.80 13.45 3.65
C LEU A 215 -27.63 12.46 3.66
N VAL A 216 -27.51 11.70 2.60
CA VAL A 216 -26.37 10.82 2.35
C VAL A 216 -25.57 11.37 1.18
N TRP A 217 -24.30 11.54 1.40
CA TRP A 217 -23.35 11.95 0.37
C TRP A 217 -22.56 10.76 -0.12
N GLU A 218 -22.40 10.64 -1.43
CA GLU A 218 -21.65 9.56 -2.04
C GLU A 218 -20.77 10.07 -3.18
N ALA A 219 -19.65 9.39 -3.40
CA ALA A 219 -18.70 9.65 -4.46
C ALA A 219 -18.67 8.48 -5.46
N SER A 220 -18.56 8.76 -6.74
CA SER A 220 -18.51 7.74 -7.78
C SER A 220 -17.14 7.05 -7.83
N LEU A 221 -17.14 5.72 -7.83
CA LEU A 221 -15.94 4.90 -8.06
C LEU A 221 -15.79 4.44 -9.52
N GLY A 222 -16.66 4.95 -10.40
CA GLY A 222 -16.77 4.49 -11.78
C GLY A 222 -17.65 3.24 -11.93
N ASP A 223 -18.05 2.94 -13.16
CA ASP A 223 -18.89 1.79 -13.51
C ASP A 223 -20.22 1.72 -12.71
N GLY A 224 -20.79 2.88 -12.37
CA GLY A 224 -22.02 2.99 -11.61
C GLY A 224 -21.91 2.62 -10.13
N ARG A 225 -20.70 2.44 -9.59
CA ARG A 225 -20.46 2.16 -8.16
C ARG A 225 -20.32 3.47 -7.39
N TRP A 226 -20.89 3.49 -6.20
CA TRP A 226 -20.89 4.64 -5.30
C TRP A 226 -20.37 4.23 -3.92
N GLU A 227 -19.65 5.14 -3.29
CA GLU A 227 -19.14 4.99 -1.93
C GLU A 227 -19.63 6.17 -1.08
N GLU A 228 -20.13 5.86 0.11
CA GLU A 228 -20.60 6.88 1.04
C GLU A 228 -19.43 7.73 1.56
N VAL A 229 -19.60 9.05 1.52
CA VAL A 229 -18.64 10.03 2.00
C VAL A 229 -19.33 10.94 3.00
N ALA A 230 -19.30 10.53 4.26
CA ALA A 230 -19.94 11.30 5.33
C ALA A 230 -19.26 12.66 5.55
N PRO A 231 -20.02 13.73 5.86
CA PRO A 231 -19.48 15.02 6.27
C PRO A 231 -18.51 14.84 7.46
N SER A 232 -17.32 15.40 7.32
CA SER A 232 -16.25 15.23 8.28
C SER A 232 -16.49 15.96 9.60
N THR A 233 -16.07 15.28 10.67
CA THR A 233 -15.95 15.88 12.02
C THR A 233 -14.49 15.98 12.46
N ARG A 234 -13.54 15.60 11.59
CA ARG A 234 -12.09 15.63 11.87
C ARG A 234 -11.62 17.05 12.09
N ARG A 235 -10.65 17.25 12.97
CA ARG A 235 -10.02 18.56 13.27
C ARG A 235 -11.01 19.67 13.65
N GLY A 236 -12.17 19.31 14.21
CA GLY A 236 -13.19 20.28 14.60
C GLY A 236 -14.08 20.76 13.44
N GLU A 237 -13.98 20.13 12.27
CA GLU A 237 -14.89 20.34 11.15
C GLU A 237 -16.31 19.92 11.55
N LYS A 238 -17.29 20.68 11.07
CA LYS A 238 -18.71 20.37 11.29
C LYS A 238 -19.48 20.71 10.02
N ASP A 239 -20.48 19.89 9.73
CA ASP A 239 -21.52 20.29 8.78
C ASP A 239 -22.29 21.47 9.35
N SER A 240 -22.10 22.62 8.74
CA SER A 240 -22.82 23.84 9.07
C SER A 240 -23.93 24.19 8.07
N THR A 241 -24.23 23.29 7.12
CA THR A 241 -25.27 23.52 6.12
C THR A 241 -26.68 23.54 6.71
N GLY A 242 -26.83 22.94 7.92
CA GLY A 242 -28.11 22.80 8.59
C GLY A 242 -29.14 22.07 7.73
N GLY A 243 -28.69 21.03 6.99
CA GLY A 243 -29.51 20.33 6.01
C GLY A 243 -29.78 21.17 4.76
N LEU A 244 -28.76 21.85 4.23
CA LEU A 244 -28.87 22.76 3.07
C LEU A 244 -29.88 23.92 3.25
N ASN A 245 -30.07 24.32 4.50
CA ASN A 245 -31.03 25.39 4.84
C ASN A 245 -30.40 26.58 5.56
N ASN A 246 -29.07 26.58 5.70
CA ASN A 246 -28.35 27.69 6.30
C ASN A 246 -27.93 28.69 5.22
N PRO A 247 -28.14 30.00 5.38
CA PRO A 247 -27.74 31.01 4.40
C PRO A 247 -26.28 30.96 3.98
N GLN A 248 -25.41 30.60 4.89
CA GLN A 248 -23.98 30.37 4.65
C GLN A 248 -23.52 29.12 5.39
N GLY A 249 -23.72 27.97 4.78
CA GLY A 249 -23.34 26.69 5.32
C GLY A 249 -22.23 26.04 4.50
N ALA A 250 -21.42 25.23 5.16
CA ALA A 250 -20.40 24.43 4.48
C ALA A 250 -20.24 23.07 5.16
N LEU A 251 -19.83 22.10 4.38
CA LEU A 251 -19.42 20.78 4.84
C LEU A 251 -18.08 20.39 4.21
N THR A 252 -17.37 19.49 4.84
CA THR A 252 -16.08 18.98 4.35
C THR A 252 -16.21 17.49 4.10
N LEU A 253 -15.79 17.06 2.91
CA LEU A 253 -15.77 15.65 2.47
C LEU A 253 -14.33 15.20 2.23
N TYR A 254 -13.99 14.02 2.71
CA TYR A 254 -12.73 13.37 2.37
C TYR A 254 -13.01 12.40 1.25
N LEU A 255 -12.62 12.78 0.04
CA LEU A 255 -12.89 11.96 -1.14
C LEU A 255 -12.02 10.70 -1.17
N PRO A 256 -12.58 9.54 -1.55
CA PRO A 256 -11.84 8.31 -1.64
C PRO A 256 -10.73 8.38 -2.71
N LEU A 257 -9.62 7.72 -2.46
CA LEU A 257 -8.54 7.55 -3.44
C LEU A 257 -8.98 6.71 -4.66
N ALA A 258 -10.03 5.92 -4.48
CA ALA A 258 -10.63 5.13 -5.54
C ALA A 258 -11.63 5.92 -6.42
N LEU A 259 -11.85 7.22 -6.17
CA LEU A 259 -12.71 8.07 -6.97
C LEU A 259 -12.30 8.04 -8.44
N ARG A 260 -13.27 7.84 -9.34
CA ARG A 260 -13.03 7.78 -10.79
C ARG A 260 -14.13 8.55 -11.52
N PRO A 261 -13.80 9.11 -12.71
CA PRO A 261 -14.82 9.67 -13.59
C PRO A 261 -15.85 8.60 -13.96
N ASP A 262 -17.10 9.01 -14.04
CA ASP A 262 -18.22 8.16 -14.44
C ASP A 262 -19.18 8.89 -15.34
N GLN A 263 -20.08 8.17 -15.98
CA GLN A 263 -21.10 8.74 -16.87
C GLN A 263 -22.45 8.86 -16.16
N VAL A 264 -22.85 10.08 -15.83
CA VAL A 264 -24.19 10.36 -15.33
C VAL A 264 -24.94 11.17 -16.37
N HIS A 265 -26.11 10.68 -16.82
CA HIS A 265 -26.96 11.30 -17.86
C HIS A 265 -26.18 11.67 -19.13
N GLY A 266 -25.28 10.80 -19.58
CA GLY A 266 -24.46 10.96 -20.79
C GLY A 266 -23.38 12.03 -20.68
N ARG A 267 -22.96 12.39 -19.48
CA ARG A 267 -21.84 13.28 -19.21
C ARG A 267 -20.81 12.62 -18.32
N SER A 268 -19.56 12.70 -18.75
CA SER A 268 -18.41 12.23 -17.99
C SER A 268 -17.92 13.33 -17.04
N ALA A 269 -17.73 12.99 -15.77
CA ALA A 269 -17.19 13.86 -14.74
C ALA A 269 -16.80 13.05 -13.51
N TYR A 270 -16.06 13.64 -12.56
CA TYR A 270 -15.98 13.12 -11.19
C TYR A 270 -17.28 13.53 -10.47
N TRP A 271 -18.06 12.53 -10.08
CA TRP A 271 -19.37 12.77 -9.54
C TRP A 271 -19.45 12.62 -8.05
N LEU A 272 -20.08 13.59 -7.40
CA LEU A 272 -20.66 13.47 -6.07
C LEU A 272 -22.18 13.51 -6.19
N ARG A 273 -22.87 12.72 -5.41
CA ARG A 273 -24.33 12.81 -5.29
C ARG A 273 -24.73 12.96 -3.83
N CYS A 274 -25.82 13.66 -3.64
CA CYS A 274 -26.50 13.73 -2.35
C CYS A 274 -27.94 13.28 -2.54
N HIS A 275 -28.36 12.32 -1.75
CA HIS A 275 -29.73 11.83 -1.80
C HIS A 275 -30.40 11.85 -0.44
N LEU A 276 -31.74 11.84 -0.47
CA LEU A 276 -32.57 11.77 0.71
C LEU A 276 -32.74 10.33 1.15
N GLU A 277 -32.20 10.01 2.32
CA GLU A 277 -32.35 8.71 2.95
C GLU A 277 -32.43 8.87 4.46
N ARG A 278 -33.41 8.22 5.08
CA ARG A 278 -33.54 8.19 6.53
C ARG A 278 -32.77 7.01 7.10
N HIS A 279 -31.82 7.31 7.96
CA HIS A 279 -31.08 6.26 8.71
C HIS A 279 -31.89 5.68 9.87
N ARG A 280 -32.98 6.37 10.31
CA ARG A 280 -33.83 5.99 11.45
C ARG A 280 -35.27 6.39 11.16
N GLU A 281 -36.25 5.58 11.61
CA GLU A 281 -37.66 5.87 11.43
C GLU A 281 -38.11 7.20 12.04
N GLU A 282 -37.45 7.61 13.14
CA GLU A 282 -37.75 8.87 13.86
C GLU A 282 -37.10 10.10 13.25
N GLN A 283 -36.26 9.95 12.24
CA GLN A 283 -35.58 11.06 11.57
C GLN A 283 -36.56 11.84 10.73
N GLY A 284 -36.57 13.18 10.91
CA GLY A 284 -37.46 14.06 10.17
C GLY A 284 -37.18 14.06 8.67
N MET A 285 -38.20 14.38 7.87
CA MET A 285 -38.12 14.52 6.43
C MET A 285 -38.45 15.94 6.00
N TYR A 286 -37.84 16.38 4.89
CA TYR A 286 -38.12 17.71 4.34
C TYR A 286 -39.58 17.87 3.95
N THR A 287 -40.20 18.96 4.39
CA THR A 287 -41.57 19.38 3.97
C THR A 287 -41.52 20.18 2.67
N GLU A 288 -40.41 20.88 2.44
CA GLU A 288 -40.10 21.64 1.19
C GLU A 288 -38.64 21.36 0.80
N SER A 289 -38.36 21.41 -0.50
CA SER A 289 -36.97 21.32 -1.00
C SER A 289 -36.14 22.53 -0.57
N PRO A 290 -34.91 22.32 -0.11
CA PRO A 290 -33.99 23.44 0.12
C PRO A 290 -33.86 24.34 -1.09
N ARG A 291 -33.45 25.58 -0.87
CA ARG A 291 -33.33 26.63 -1.90
C ARG A 291 -31.89 27.07 -2.01
N ILE A 292 -31.15 26.54 -2.99
CA ILE A 292 -29.73 26.80 -3.17
C ILE A 292 -29.53 27.92 -4.20
N LYS A 293 -28.79 28.96 -3.81
CA LYS A 293 -28.43 30.11 -4.67
C LYS A 293 -27.06 29.92 -5.31
N ALA A 294 -26.08 29.45 -4.52
CA ALA A 294 -24.73 29.25 -5.00
C ALA A 294 -24.09 28.01 -4.33
N ILE A 295 -23.17 27.39 -5.06
CA ILE A 295 -22.34 26.29 -4.59
C ILE A 295 -20.93 26.63 -4.96
N THR A 296 -20.02 26.60 -3.97
CA THR A 296 -18.59 26.83 -4.18
C THR A 296 -17.82 25.69 -3.59
N ALA A 297 -16.83 25.20 -4.31
CA ALA A 297 -15.98 24.11 -3.89
C ALA A 297 -14.56 24.62 -3.63
N TYR A 298 -13.96 24.18 -2.51
CA TYR A 298 -12.60 24.50 -2.11
C TYR A 298 -11.84 23.23 -1.81
N VAL A 299 -10.52 23.23 -2.04
CA VAL A 299 -9.63 22.18 -1.60
C VAL A 299 -8.94 22.59 -0.30
N LEU A 300 -8.97 21.76 0.72
CA LEU A 300 -8.31 21.97 2.01
C LEU A 300 -7.02 21.15 2.14
N GLY A 301 -6.82 20.19 1.26
CA GLY A 301 -5.72 19.25 1.28
C GLY A 301 -6.02 18.05 0.42
N GLY A 302 -5.23 17.00 0.59
CA GLY A 302 -5.45 15.74 -0.11
C GLY A 302 -4.73 14.58 0.56
N THR A 303 -5.19 13.40 0.24
CA THR A 303 -4.68 12.12 0.71
C THR A 303 -4.02 11.40 -0.46
N THR A 304 -2.92 10.72 -0.19
CA THR A 304 -2.23 9.87 -1.17
C THR A 304 -1.63 8.66 -0.45
N TRP A 305 -1.21 7.67 -1.21
CA TRP A 305 -0.54 6.50 -0.67
C TRP A 305 0.94 6.76 -0.39
N ALA A 306 1.41 6.20 0.71
CA ALA A 306 2.82 6.15 1.06
C ALA A 306 3.20 4.74 1.52
N THR A 307 4.36 4.27 1.07
CA THR A 307 4.89 2.95 1.38
C THR A 307 6.06 3.09 2.35
N HIS A 308 6.10 2.22 3.36
CA HIS A 308 7.23 2.15 4.29
C HIS A 308 8.47 1.67 3.57
N GLY A 309 9.40 2.56 3.34
CA GLY A 309 10.65 2.30 2.64
C GLY A 309 11.39 3.59 2.31
N VAL A 310 12.64 3.46 1.99
CA VAL A 310 13.50 4.54 1.51
C VAL A 310 13.99 4.16 0.13
N ILE A 311 13.91 5.08 -0.82
CA ILE A 311 14.42 4.85 -2.17
C ILE A 311 15.93 5.11 -2.18
N VAL A 312 16.70 4.06 -2.39
CA VAL A 312 18.15 4.16 -2.57
C VAL A 312 18.46 4.30 -4.06
N ARG A 313 19.22 5.32 -4.44
CA ARG A 313 19.56 5.59 -5.85
C ARG A 313 21.05 5.51 -6.12
N GLY A 314 21.41 4.84 -7.21
CA GLY A 314 22.77 4.80 -7.71
C GLY A 314 23.75 4.11 -6.77
N GLU A 315 23.31 3.12 -5.99
CA GLU A 315 24.21 2.39 -5.08
C GLU A 315 25.31 1.68 -5.86
N SER A 316 26.55 1.97 -5.51
CA SER A 316 27.72 1.29 -6.10
C SER A 316 27.90 -0.06 -5.44
N LEU A 317 27.72 -1.13 -6.21
CA LEU A 317 27.90 -2.51 -5.74
C LEU A 317 29.39 -2.91 -5.71
N GLY A 318 30.19 -2.34 -6.61
CA GLY A 318 31.60 -2.65 -6.70
C GLY A 318 32.14 -2.66 -8.12
N VAL A 319 33.14 -3.49 -8.35
CA VAL A 319 33.84 -3.63 -9.64
C VAL A 319 33.81 -5.08 -10.09
N GLY A 320 33.53 -5.30 -11.36
CA GLY A 320 33.57 -6.63 -11.98
C GLY A 320 34.97 -7.26 -11.86
N ALA A 321 35.00 -8.54 -11.48
CA ALA A 321 36.26 -9.30 -11.45
C ALA A 321 36.52 -10.03 -12.77
N GLY A 322 35.55 -10.11 -13.67
CA GLY A 322 35.66 -10.90 -14.90
C GLY A 322 35.51 -12.41 -14.64
N GLU A 323 35.08 -12.79 -13.46
CA GLU A 323 34.91 -14.19 -13.05
C GLU A 323 33.42 -14.56 -13.00
N PRO A 324 33.05 -15.79 -13.42
CA PRO A 324 31.68 -16.27 -13.31
C PRO A 324 31.22 -16.45 -11.86
N GLY A 325 29.92 -16.23 -11.62
CA GLY A 325 29.33 -16.42 -10.28
C GLY A 325 29.68 -15.31 -9.29
N LEU A 326 30.06 -14.14 -9.78
CA LEU A 326 30.29 -12.97 -8.95
C LEU A 326 28.98 -12.56 -8.25
N SER A 327 29.06 -12.27 -6.96
CA SER A 327 27.92 -11.77 -6.19
C SER A 327 28.24 -10.51 -5.40
N PHE A 328 27.22 -9.72 -5.14
CA PHE A 328 27.26 -8.50 -4.33
C PHE A 328 26.06 -8.48 -3.40
N HIS A 329 26.13 -7.66 -2.35
CA HIS A 329 25.00 -7.43 -1.44
C HIS A 329 24.66 -5.96 -1.44
N LEU A 330 23.37 -5.66 -1.48
CA LEU A 330 22.84 -4.32 -1.24
C LEU A 330 23.05 -3.94 0.23
N GLN A 331 23.25 -2.64 0.48
CA GLN A 331 23.47 -2.13 1.85
C GLN A 331 22.18 -2.23 2.69
N HIS A 332 21.04 -2.18 2.03
CA HIS A 332 19.72 -2.28 2.68
C HIS A 332 18.98 -3.52 2.19
N ALA A 333 18.55 -4.35 3.11
CA ALA A 333 17.73 -5.52 2.88
C ALA A 333 16.73 -5.68 4.04
N PRO A 334 15.54 -6.24 3.84
CA PRO A 334 15.02 -6.75 2.58
C PRO A 334 14.66 -5.65 1.58
N VAL A 335 14.63 -6.00 0.29
CA VAL A 335 14.32 -5.10 -0.83
C VAL A 335 12.92 -5.40 -1.34
N LEU A 336 12.17 -4.37 -1.70
CA LEU A 336 10.92 -4.56 -2.44
C LEU A 336 11.21 -5.05 -3.86
N SER A 337 10.25 -5.76 -4.46
CA SER A 337 10.37 -6.20 -5.86
C SER A 337 10.62 -4.99 -6.77
N PRO A 338 11.78 -4.91 -7.45
CA PRO A 338 12.14 -3.75 -8.26
C PRO A 338 11.15 -3.50 -9.40
N GLN A 339 10.92 -2.24 -9.71
CA GLN A 339 10.14 -1.83 -10.88
C GLN A 339 10.95 -2.07 -12.18
N PRO A 340 10.32 -2.06 -13.37
CA PRO A 340 11.01 -2.36 -14.63
C PRO A 340 12.19 -1.44 -14.98
N ASP A 341 12.24 -0.22 -14.43
CA ASP A 341 13.30 0.75 -14.57
C ASP A 341 14.37 0.69 -13.46
N GLU A 342 14.10 -0.09 -12.41
CA GLU A 342 14.97 -0.34 -11.28
C GLU A 342 15.80 -1.59 -11.53
N THR A 343 17.08 -1.42 -11.88
CA THR A 343 17.89 -2.55 -12.30
C THR A 343 19.38 -2.36 -12.01
N VAL A 344 20.11 -3.46 -12.10
CA VAL A 344 21.56 -3.43 -12.09
C VAL A 344 22.09 -2.85 -13.40
N GLU A 345 23.01 -1.92 -13.30
CA GLU A 345 23.72 -1.33 -14.43
C GLU A 345 25.20 -1.64 -14.33
N VAL A 346 25.77 -2.10 -15.43
CA VAL A 346 27.20 -2.41 -15.55
C VAL A 346 27.85 -1.45 -16.55
N GLU A 347 28.99 -0.90 -16.19
CA GLU A 347 29.79 -0.06 -17.08
C GLU A 347 30.34 -0.90 -18.24
N GLU A 348 30.04 -0.52 -19.47
CA GLU A 348 30.54 -1.16 -20.69
C GLU A 348 31.15 -0.13 -21.63
N GLN A 349 32.14 -0.53 -22.41
CA GLN A 349 32.70 0.32 -23.44
C GLN A 349 31.85 0.27 -24.72
N ARG A 350 31.26 1.42 -25.10
CA ARG A 350 30.53 1.57 -26.36
C ARG A 350 31.10 2.75 -27.14
N GLU A 351 31.46 2.52 -28.38
CA GLU A 351 32.00 3.56 -29.29
C GLU A 351 33.18 4.36 -28.70
N GLY A 352 33.95 3.75 -27.81
CA GLY A 352 35.10 4.39 -27.15
C GLY A 352 34.81 5.07 -25.83
N GLU A 353 33.52 5.21 -25.46
CA GLU A 353 33.09 5.78 -24.19
C GLU A 353 32.61 4.70 -23.20
N LEU A 354 32.75 4.98 -21.90
CA LEU A 354 32.25 4.13 -20.84
C LEU A 354 30.83 4.59 -20.49
N VAL A 355 29.87 3.68 -20.69
CA VAL A 355 28.42 3.92 -20.41
C VAL A 355 27.88 2.83 -19.51
N PHE A 356 26.94 3.19 -18.62
CA PHE A 356 26.20 2.23 -17.86
C PHE A 356 25.11 1.58 -18.71
N VAL A 357 25.10 0.26 -18.74
CA VAL A 357 24.16 -0.54 -19.52
C VAL A 357 23.27 -1.34 -18.56
N PRO A 358 21.94 -1.24 -18.68
CA PRO A 358 21.04 -1.98 -17.83
C PRO A 358 21.12 -3.48 -18.11
N TRP A 359 21.03 -4.27 -17.04
CA TRP A 359 20.94 -5.72 -17.06
C TRP A 359 19.54 -6.15 -16.62
N GLN A 360 19.11 -7.31 -17.03
CA GLN A 360 17.76 -7.83 -16.76
C GLN A 360 17.78 -8.75 -15.55
N ALA A 361 16.89 -8.51 -14.60
CA ALA A 361 16.62 -9.44 -13.51
C ALA A 361 15.92 -10.69 -14.06
N VAL A 362 16.40 -11.87 -13.66
CA VAL A 362 15.81 -13.17 -13.99
C VAL A 362 15.63 -13.99 -12.70
N PRO A 363 14.62 -14.88 -12.64
CA PRO A 363 14.43 -15.71 -11.46
C PRO A 363 15.55 -16.73 -11.26
N ASP A 364 16.14 -17.20 -12.35
CA ASP A 364 17.30 -18.09 -12.38
C ASP A 364 17.99 -18.01 -13.74
N PHE A 365 19.13 -18.68 -13.88
CA PHE A 365 19.95 -18.66 -15.11
C PHE A 365 19.69 -19.84 -16.06
N ALA A 366 18.68 -20.68 -15.83
CA ALA A 366 18.47 -21.93 -16.61
C ALA A 366 18.39 -21.69 -18.12
N ASP A 367 17.68 -20.64 -18.53
CA ASP A 367 17.49 -20.25 -19.94
C ASP A 367 18.50 -19.22 -20.43
N SER A 368 19.46 -18.81 -19.60
CA SER A 368 20.42 -17.76 -19.94
C SER A 368 21.56 -18.31 -20.80
N THR A 369 21.89 -17.60 -21.87
CA THR A 369 23.09 -17.84 -22.67
C THR A 369 24.25 -17.01 -22.13
N ARG A 370 25.48 -17.35 -22.52
CA ARG A 370 26.69 -16.61 -22.10
C ARG A 370 26.75 -15.15 -22.56
N TYR A 371 25.81 -14.71 -23.39
CA TYR A 371 25.78 -13.34 -23.94
C TYR A 371 24.73 -12.48 -23.27
N ASP A 372 23.78 -13.09 -22.54
CA ASP A 372 22.65 -12.40 -21.95
C ASP A 372 23.06 -11.64 -20.70
N ARG A 373 22.68 -10.37 -20.65
CA ARG A 373 22.91 -9.48 -19.51
C ARG A 373 21.90 -9.74 -18.43
N HIS A 374 22.03 -10.88 -17.75
CA HIS A 374 21.12 -11.32 -16.73
C HIS A 374 21.80 -11.31 -15.35
N PHE A 375 21.01 -11.01 -14.33
CA PHE A 375 21.36 -11.16 -12.92
C PHE A 375 20.18 -11.73 -12.15
N THR A 376 20.43 -12.30 -10.98
CA THR A 376 19.39 -12.70 -10.02
C THR A 376 19.50 -11.80 -8.80
N LEU A 377 18.34 -11.49 -8.20
CA LEU A 377 18.23 -10.74 -6.95
C LEU A 377 17.46 -11.61 -5.94
N ASP A 378 18.06 -11.82 -4.78
CA ASP A 378 17.35 -12.32 -3.62
C ASP A 378 16.83 -11.12 -2.81
N GLU A 379 15.54 -10.85 -2.90
CA GLU A 379 14.87 -9.70 -2.27
C GLU A 379 14.98 -9.75 -0.73
N ALA A 380 15.08 -10.94 -0.14
CA ALA A 380 15.16 -11.10 1.31
C ALA A 380 16.55 -10.76 1.87
N THR A 381 17.60 -11.11 1.15
CA THR A 381 18.99 -10.91 1.59
C THR A 381 19.67 -9.72 0.91
N GLY A 382 19.09 -9.20 -0.19
CA GLY A 382 19.71 -8.19 -1.03
C GLY A 382 20.90 -8.73 -1.84
N GLU A 383 21.03 -10.06 -1.97
CA GLU A 383 22.12 -10.67 -2.74
C GLU A 383 21.83 -10.58 -4.23
N ILE A 384 22.75 -9.98 -4.96
CA ILE A 384 22.77 -9.89 -6.42
C ILE A 384 23.82 -10.85 -6.94
N SER A 385 23.42 -11.80 -7.79
CA SER A 385 24.33 -12.78 -8.36
C SER A 385 24.35 -12.68 -9.89
N PHE A 386 25.55 -12.81 -10.45
CA PHE A 386 25.79 -12.85 -11.90
C PHE A 386 26.00 -14.29 -12.38
N GLY A 387 25.87 -14.46 -13.69
CA GLY A 387 25.86 -15.76 -14.34
C GLY A 387 26.99 -16.71 -13.91
N PRO A 388 26.66 -17.92 -13.43
CA PRO A 388 27.62 -18.91 -13.02
C PRO A 388 28.23 -19.69 -14.22
N ALA A 389 29.38 -20.29 -14.01
CA ALA A 389 29.92 -21.30 -14.89
C ALA A 389 29.79 -22.68 -14.26
N ILE A 390 29.06 -23.58 -14.89
CA ILE A 390 28.74 -24.90 -14.35
C ILE A 390 29.43 -25.99 -15.18
N ARG A 391 30.16 -26.87 -14.49
CA ARG A 391 30.77 -28.04 -15.12
C ARG A 391 29.71 -29.06 -15.46
N GLN A 392 29.63 -29.42 -16.71
CA GLN A 392 28.68 -30.40 -17.23
C GLN A 392 29.19 -31.85 -16.99
N PRO A 393 28.31 -32.85 -17.05
CA PRO A 393 28.71 -34.26 -16.89
C PRO A 393 29.73 -34.75 -17.91
N ASP A 394 29.79 -34.12 -19.08
CA ASP A 394 30.77 -34.40 -20.13
C ASP A 394 32.15 -33.77 -19.89
N GLY A 395 32.31 -33.04 -18.77
CA GLY A 395 33.54 -32.35 -18.39
C GLY A 395 33.70 -30.96 -18.96
N THR A 396 32.82 -30.53 -19.86
CA THR A 396 32.80 -29.16 -20.39
C THR A 396 32.29 -28.15 -19.34
N VAL A 397 32.69 -26.89 -19.47
CA VAL A 397 32.19 -25.79 -18.63
C VAL A 397 31.24 -24.94 -19.46
N ARG A 398 30.00 -24.86 -19.01
CA ARG A 398 28.97 -24.00 -19.63
C ARG A 398 28.75 -22.76 -18.80
N GLN A 399 28.89 -21.59 -19.45
CA GLN A 399 28.57 -20.28 -18.89
C GLN A 399 27.10 -19.97 -19.06
N TYR A 400 26.44 -19.58 -17.97
CA TYR A 400 25.04 -19.14 -17.94
C TYR A 400 24.99 -17.66 -17.58
N GLY A 401 24.53 -16.83 -18.51
CA GLY A 401 24.55 -15.38 -18.39
C GLY A 401 25.94 -14.77 -18.67
N ARG A 402 25.95 -13.51 -19.04
CA ARG A 402 27.17 -12.74 -19.26
C ARG A 402 27.88 -12.46 -17.93
N VAL A 403 29.19 -12.37 -17.97
CA VAL A 403 30.01 -11.98 -16.81
C VAL A 403 30.40 -10.51 -16.96
N PRO A 404 30.24 -9.66 -15.92
CA PRO A 404 30.77 -8.32 -15.92
C PRO A 404 32.28 -8.32 -16.12
N GLU A 405 32.79 -7.51 -17.08
CA GLU A 405 34.20 -7.44 -17.39
C GLU A 405 35.03 -6.95 -16.19
N ALA A 406 36.26 -7.44 -16.08
CA ALA A 406 37.19 -6.99 -15.05
C ALA A 406 37.41 -5.47 -15.10
N GLY A 407 37.37 -4.82 -13.93
CA GLY A 407 37.61 -3.39 -13.81
C GLY A 407 36.39 -2.49 -14.15
N ARG A 408 35.25 -3.06 -14.53
CA ARG A 408 34.02 -2.30 -14.81
C ARG A 408 33.18 -2.07 -13.55
N LYS A 409 32.68 -0.86 -13.38
CA LYS A 409 31.84 -0.49 -12.26
C LYS A 409 30.46 -1.10 -12.41
N ILE A 410 29.91 -1.51 -11.28
CA ILE A 410 28.58 -2.10 -11.18
C ILE A 410 27.80 -1.28 -10.14
N ARG A 411 26.57 -0.90 -10.48
CA ARG A 411 25.68 -0.18 -9.57
C ARG A 411 24.23 -0.68 -9.71
N PHE A 412 23.45 -0.44 -8.70
CA PHE A 412 21.98 -0.54 -8.80
C PHE A 412 21.43 0.86 -9.10
N SER A 413 20.54 0.98 -10.10
CA SER A 413 19.99 2.29 -10.51
C SER A 413 19.14 2.92 -9.40
N SER A 414 18.21 2.14 -8.86
CA SER A 414 17.39 2.47 -7.68
C SER A 414 16.69 1.21 -7.17
N TYR A 415 16.37 1.18 -5.90
CA TYR A 415 15.60 0.12 -5.26
C TYR A 415 14.93 0.63 -3.98
#